data_2473974a2f1df87f3f4995182d5eedc7
#
_entry.id   2473974a2f1df87f3f4995182d5eedc7
#
_cell.length_a   1.000
_cell.length_b   1.000
_cell.length_c   1.000
_cell.angle_alpha   90.00
_cell.angle_beta   90.00
_cell.angle_gamma   90.00
#
_symmetry.space_group_name_H-M   'P 1'
#
loop_
_entity.id
_entity.type
_entity.pdbx_description
1 polymer ?
#
loop_
_entity_poly.entity_id
_entity_poly.type
_entity_poly.pdbx_seq_one_letter_code
_entity_poly.pdbx_strand_id
1 'polypeptide(L)'
;MDAISDAMFCSPKQSAPRKRIKGFYTDWQKVHLNDICSRVIQKNTNGRCDLVLTIAAQYGLVSQLDFFNKSVASENLEGYYLLQKGDFAYNKSYSSEYTCGAVKRLERYEEGVLSPLYICFRPDLSKVNSDYLTYYFESTKWYREIMDISVEGTRNHGLLNISVVDYFNTIHRIPNMDEQKSIANVIKTISHEMSSEQTILDCYVKQRTYFLQQMFI
;
A
#
# COMPACT_ATOMS: atom_id res chain seq x y z
N MET A 1 -2.16 9.48 4.34
CA MET A 1 -2.91 9.00 5.54
C MET A 1 -2.96 10.13 6.54
N ASP A 2 -4.09 10.33 7.21
CA ASP A 2 -4.20 11.34 8.25
C ASP A 2 -3.48 10.96 9.54
N ALA A 3 -3.23 11.95 10.42
CA ALA A 3 -2.47 11.74 11.65
C ALA A 3 -3.21 10.84 12.67
N ILE A 4 -4.53 10.70 12.56
CA ILE A 4 -5.33 9.84 13.42
C ILE A 4 -5.12 8.39 13.03
N SER A 5 -5.22 8.08 11.74
CA SER A 5 -4.98 6.74 11.21
C SER A 5 -3.56 6.26 11.50
N ASP A 6 -2.54 7.10 11.29
CA ASP A 6 -1.15 6.75 11.63
C ASP A 6 -0.97 6.48 13.13
N ALA A 7 -1.71 7.18 14.00
CA ALA A 7 -1.64 6.99 15.45
C ALA A 7 -2.25 5.66 15.94
N MET A 8 -3.03 4.96 15.11
CA MET A 8 -3.62 3.65 15.42
C MET A 8 -2.69 2.47 15.14
N PHE A 9 -1.51 2.71 14.57
CA PHE A 9 -0.50 1.69 14.31
C PHE A 9 0.73 1.83 15.22
N CYS A 10 1.45 0.73 15.39
CA CYS A 10 2.70 0.66 16.16
C CYS A 10 3.91 0.53 15.24
N SER A 11 4.99 1.22 15.60
CA SER A 11 6.32 0.86 15.12
C SER A 11 6.87 -0.34 15.90
N PRO A 12 7.85 -1.10 15.38
CA PRO A 12 8.42 -2.27 16.06
C PRO A 12 8.97 -2.00 17.46
N LYS A 13 9.36 -0.76 17.75
CA LYS A 13 9.91 -0.34 19.06
C LYS A 13 8.86 0.06 20.10
N GLN A 14 7.61 0.26 19.67
CA GLN A 14 6.51 0.60 20.57
C GLN A 14 5.80 -0.66 21.06
N SER A 15 5.30 -0.67 22.30
CA SER A 15 4.48 -1.77 22.83
C SER A 15 3.00 -1.65 22.47
N ALA A 16 2.51 -0.41 22.26
CA ALA A 16 1.13 -0.12 21.93
C ALA A 16 1.03 1.10 21.01
N PRO A 17 -0.06 1.26 20.25
CA PRO A 17 -0.30 2.44 19.42
C PRO A 17 -0.63 3.68 20.28
N ARG A 18 -0.43 4.88 19.73
CA ARG A 18 -0.78 6.13 20.41
C ARG A 18 -2.30 6.28 20.62
N LYS A 19 -3.09 5.74 19.70
CA LYS A 19 -4.55 5.69 19.76
C LYS A 19 -4.99 4.24 19.61
N ARG A 20 -5.68 3.72 20.63
CA ARG A 20 -6.16 2.34 20.65
C ARG A 20 -7.68 2.31 20.81
N ILE A 21 -8.32 1.39 20.14
CA ILE A 21 -9.76 1.15 20.26
C ILE A 21 -10.05 0.61 21.67
N LYS A 22 -11.08 1.13 22.32
CA LYS A 22 -11.52 0.65 23.64
C LYS A 22 -11.94 -0.83 23.56
N GLY A 23 -11.60 -1.59 24.60
CA GLY A 23 -11.94 -3.02 24.67
C GLY A 23 -10.82 -3.97 24.26
N PHE A 24 -9.73 -3.46 23.65
CA PHE A 24 -8.57 -4.26 23.31
C PHE A 24 -7.41 -3.93 24.25
N TYR A 25 -6.92 -4.94 24.97
CA TYR A 25 -5.86 -4.80 25.99
C TYR A 25 -4.70 -5.75 25.80
N THR A 26 -4.81 -6.72 24.87
CA THR A 26 -3.76 -7.72 24.58
C THR A 26 -2.57 -7.04 23.94
N ASP A 27 -1.35 -7.44 24.35
CA ASP A 27 -0.12 -6.92 23.75
C ASP A 27 -0.02 -7.25 22.26
N TRP A 28 0.44 -6.27 21.50
CA TRP A 28 0.71 -6.48 20.09
C TRP A 28 1.94 -7.33 19.88
N GLN A 29 1.83 -8.33 19.04
CA GLN A 29 2.89 -9.29 18.78
C GLN A 29 3.91 -8.74 17.78
N LYS A 30 5.18 -9.07 18.00
CA LYS A 30 6.24 -8.90 17.00
C LYS A 30 6.21 -10.08 16.05
N VAL A 31 6.14 -9.80 14.76
CA VAL A 31 6.16 -10.80 13.70
C VAL A 31 7.10 -10.35 12.59
N HIS A 32 7.73 -11.27 11.90
CA HIS A 32 8.39 -10.96 10.64
C HIS A 32 7.37 -10.93 9.50
N LEU A 33 7.66 -10.18 8.42
CA LEU A 33 6.76 -10.14 7.27
C LEU A 33 6.54 -11.54 6.67
N ASN A 34 7.57 -12.40 6.66
CA ASN A 34 7.48 -13.78 6.20
C ASN A 34 6.60 -14.69 7.08
N ASP A 35 6.29 -14.29 8.33
CA ASP A 35 5.39 -15.04 9.21
C ASP A 35 3.92 -14.87 8.78
N ILE A 36 3.60 -13.73 8.17
CA ILE A 36 2.23 -13.30 7.85
C ILE A 36 1.97 -13.12 6.35
N CYS A 37 3.02 -13.16 5.53
CA CYS A 37 2.93 -13.02 4.07
C CYS A 37 3.88 -14.00 3.39
N SER A 38 3.51 -14.46 2.20
CA SER A 38 4.36 -15.26 1.31
C SER A 38 4.76 -14.46 0.08
N ARG A 39 5.97 -14.71 -0.44
CA ARG A 39 6.42 -14.08 -1.68
C ARG A 39 5.63 -14.60 -2.87
N VAL A 40 5.15 -13.71 -3.74
CA VAL A 40 4.62 -14.08 -5.05
C VAL A 40 5.79 -14.23 -6.02
N ILE A 41 6.00 -15.47 -6.50
CA ILE A 41 7.05 -15.83 -7.45
C ILE A 41 6.49 -16.35 -8.78
N GLN A 42 5.18 -16.52 -8.86
CA GLN A 42 4.50 -17.00 -10.06
C GLN A 42 4.78 -16.06 -11.22
N LYS A 43 5.23 -16.64 -12.35
CA LYS A 43 5.50 -15.89 -13.56
C LYS A 43 4.31 -15.94 -14.52
N ASN A 44 4.26 -14.98 -15.43
CA ASN A 44 3.27 -14.91 -16.51
C ASN A 44 3.62 -15.88 -17.63
N THR A 45 3.62 -17.16 -17.32
CA THR A 45 3.99 -18.21 -18.30
C THR A 45 2.99 -18.26 -19.46
N ASN A 46 3.50 -18.38 -20.67
CA ASN A 46 2.72 -18.44 -21.93
C ASN A 46 1.86 -17.19 -22.20
N GLY A 47 2.25 -16.03 -21.69
CA GLY A 47 1.52 -14.78 -21.96
C GLY A 47 0.07 -14.80 -21.45
N ARG A 48 -0.19 -15.45 -20.32
CA ARG A 48 -1.54 -15.64 -19.78
C ARG A 48 -2.28 -14.31 -19.51
N CYS A 49 -1.56 -13.25 -19.16
CA CYS A 49 -2.12 -11.95 -18.83
C CYS A 49 -1.32 -10.85 -19.51
N ASP A 50 -2.02 -9.92 -20.19
CA ASP A 50 -1.43 -8.79 -20.91
C ASP A 50 -1.59 -7.48 -20.14
N LEU A 51 -2.33 -7.48 -19.02
CA LEU A 51 -2.54 -6.30 -18.20
C LEU A 51 -1.28 -5.96 -17.39
N VAL A 52 -0.48 -5.06 -17.92
CA VAL A 52 0.71 -4.57 -17.21
C VAL A 52 0.32 -3.54 -16.17
N LEU A 53 0.73 -3.80 -14.93
CA LEU A 53 0.48 -2.94 -13.79
C LEU A 53 1.70 -2.07 -13.46
N THR A 54 1.42 -0.94 -12.81
CA THR A 54 2.40 -0.09 -12.14
C THR A 54 1.86 0.38 -10.79
N ILE A 55 2.75 0.74 -9.86
CA ILE A 55 2.35 1.41 -8.62
C ILE A 55 2.32 2.91 -8.88
N ALA A 56 1.12 3.47 -8.87
CA ALA A 56 0.89 4.90 -8.70
C ALA A 56 0.61 5.14 -7.22
N ALA A 57 1.52 5.83 -6.51
CA ALA A 57 1.48 5.88 -5.05
C ALA A 57 0.15 6.40 -4.47
N GLN A 58 -0.52 7.32 -5.18
CA GLN A 58 -1.84 7.85 -4.79
C GLN A 58 -3.02 7.01 -5.28
N TYR A 59 -2.86 6.22 -6.35
CA TYR A 59 -3.96 5.50 -7.02
C TYR A 59 -3.91 3.98 -6.85
N GLY A 60 -2.84 3.46 -6.23
CA GLY A 60 -2.65 2.02 -6.03
C GLY A 60 -1.97 1.32 -7.20
N LEU A 61 -2.27 0.04 -7.37
CA LEU A 61 -1.87 -0.74 -8.55
C LEU A 61 -2.85 -0.47 -9.68
N VAL A 62 -2.37 0.17 -10.73
CA VAL A 62 -3.16 0.62 -11.88
C VAL A 62 -2.57 0.09 -13.19
N SER A 63 -3.36 0.09 -14.25
CA SER A 63 -2.89 -0.20 -15.60
C SER A 63 -1.78 0.78 -15.99
N GLN A 64 -0.66 0.25 -16.46
CA GLN A 64 0.46 1.06 -16.92
C GLN A 64 0.07 1.90 -18.14
N LEU A 65 -0.74 1.34 -19.03
CA LEU A 65 -1.22 2.01 -20.22
C LEU A 65 -2.10 3.21 -19.86
N ASP A 66 -3.06 3.01 -18.94
CA ASP A 66 -3.97 4.07 -18.52
C ASP A 66 -3.24 5.20 -17.77
N PHE A 67 -2.19 4.85 -17.03
CA PHE A 67 -1.46 5.83 -16.22
C PHE A 67 -0.47 6.66 -17.03
N PHE A 68 0.26 6.06 -17.98
CA PHE A 68 1.29 6.74 -18.75
C PHE A 68 0.88 7.11 -20.19
N ASN A 69 -0.32 6.73 -20.64
CA ASN A 69 -0.79 6.82 -22.03
C ASN A 69 0.18 6.15 -23.04
N LYS A 70 1.02 5.23 -22.57
CA LYS A 70 1.96 4.44 -23.37
C LYS A 70 2.36 3.18 -22.62
N SER A 71 2.69 2.12 -23.34
CA SER A 71 3.35 0.95 -22.78
C SER A 71 4.83 1.26 -22.56
N VAL A 72 5.32 1.07 -21.32
CA VAL A 72 6.74 1.16 -20.94
C VAL A 72 7.30 -0.24 -20.67
N ALA A 73 6.40 -1.26 -20.67
CA ALA A 73 6.78 -2.64 -20.45
C ALA A 73 7.57 -3.20 -21.65
N SER A 74 8.35 -4.22 -21.38
CA SER A 74 8.98 -5.07 -22.40
C SER A 74 7.91 -5.74 -23.25
N GLU A 75 8.19 -6.01 -24.53
CA GLU A 75 7.30 -6.80 -25.40
C GLU A 75 7.09 -8.23 -24.85
N ASN A 76 8.08 -8.79 -24.17
CA ASN A 76 7.97 -10.10 -23.52
C ASN A 76 7.64 -9.91 -22.03
N LEU A 77 6.45 -10.33 -21.63
CA LEU A 77 5.93 -10.28 -20.27
C LEU A 77 6.09 -11.58 -19.48
N GLU A 78 6.67 -12.64 -20.06
CA GLU A 78 6.80 -13.96 -19.41
C GLU A 78 7.66 -13.91 -18.14
N GLY A 79 8.63 -12.98 -18.09
CA GLY A 79 9.46 -12.73 -16.92
C GLY A 79 8.78 -11.96 -15.78
N TYR A 80 7.60 -11.39 -16.01
CA TYR A 80 6.86 -10.62 -15.03
C TYR A 80 6.18 -11.51 -14.00
N TYR A 81 5.92 -10.96 -12.80
CA TYR A 81 5.14 -11.66 -11.79
C TYR A 81 3.66 -11.53 -12.10
N LEU A 82 2.92 -12.64 -12.02
CA LEU A 82 1.47 -12.67 -12.13
C LEU A 82 0.85 -12.50 -10.73
N LEU A 83 0.21 -11.37 -10.53
CA LEU A 83 -0.49 -11.03 -9.30
C LEU A 83 -1.98 -11.34 -9.44
N GLN A 84 -2.59 -11.73 -8.33
CA GLN A 84 -4.04 -11.87 -8.19
C GLN A 84 -4.58 -10.79 -7.26
N LYS A 85 -5.86 -10.50 -7.39
CA LYS A 85 -6.56 -9.57 -6.49
C LYS A 85 -6.31 -9.91 -5.03
N GLY A 86 -5.93 -8.91 -4.25
CA GLY A 86 -5.52 -9.08 -2.85
C GLY A 86 -4.01 -9.23 -2.64
N ASP A 87 -3.22 -9.50 -3.70
CA ASP A 87 -1.76 -9.48 -3.62
C ASP A 87 -1.24 -8.05 -3.45
N PHE A 88 -0.11 -7.92 -2.79
CA PHE A 88 0.58 -6.66 -2.55
C PHE A 88 1.86 -6.57 -3.37
N ALA A 89 2.24 -5.34 -3.68
CA ALA A 89 3.54 -5.06 -4.28
C ALA A 89 4.21 -3.87 -3.59
N TYR A 90 5.51 -3.99 -3.37
CA TYR A 90 6.37 -2.94 -2.84
C TYR A 90 7.23 -2.36 -3.96
N ASN A 91 7.11 -1.05 -4.16
CA ASN A 91 7.98 -0.26 -5.02
C ASN A 91 9.12 0.33 -4.18
N LYS A 92 10.35 0.00 -4.50
CA LYS A 92 11.55 0.51 -3.83
C LYS A 92 11.93 1.94 -4.24
N SER A 93 11.22 2.54 -5.21
CA SER A 93 11.43 3.93 -5.60
C SER A 93 10.96 4.86 -4.48
N TYR A 94 11.84 5.75 -4.04
CA TYR A 94 11.50 6.75 -3.05
C TYR A 94 11.20 8.11 -3.69
N SER A 95 10.35 8.88 -3.04
CA SER A 95 10.02 10.27 -3.40
C SER A 95 9.94 11.12 -2.14
N SER A 96 9.70 12.42 -2.29
CA SER A 96 9.50 13.32 -1.15
C SER A 96 8.32 12.89 -0.25
N GLU A 97 7.26 12.33 -0.83
CA GLU A 97 6.08 11.86 -0.10
C GLU A 97 6.22 10.41 0.40
N TYR A 98 6.98 9.57 -0.32
CA TYR A 98 7.16 8.15 -0.05
C TYR A 98 8.65 7.83 0.15
N THR A 99 9.20 8.31 1.25
CA THR A 99 10.66 8.25 1.52
C THR A 99 11.20 6.83 1.66
N CYS A 100 10.35 5.86 1.99
CA CYS A 100 10.68 4.44 2.07
C CYS A 100 10.06 3.60 0.94
N GLY A 101 9.67 4.26 -0.17
CA GLY A 101 8.92 3.60 -1.23
C GLY A 101 7.44 3.43 -0.89
N ALA A 102 6.70 2.71 -1.71
CA ALA A 102 5.25 2.53 -1.56
C ALA A 102 4.85 1.05 -1.65
N VAL A 103 3.96 0.63 -0.78
CA VAL A 103 3.32 -0.69 -0.82
C VAL A 103 1.86 -0.51 -1.19
N LYS A 104 1.39 -1.25 -2.21
CA LYS A 104 -0.01 -1.18 -2.65
C LYS A 104 -0.58 -2.57 -2.90
N ARG A 105 -1.89 -2.72 -2.63
CA ARG A 105 -2.65 -3.94 -2.89
C ARG A 105 -3.30 -3.88 -4.27
N LEU A 106 -3.35 -5.02 -4.97
CA LEU A 106 -4.14 -5.15 -6.19
C LEU A 106 -5.62 -5.26 -5.84
N GLU A 107 -6.38 -4.22 -6.15
CA GLU A 107 -7.81 -4.10 -5.81
C GLU A 107 -8.71 -4.00 -7.04
N ARG A 108 -8.25 -3.30 -8.08
CA ARG A 108 -9.07 -2.91 -9.24
C ARG A 108 -9.28 -4.01 -10.26
N TYR A 109 -8.33 -4.96 -10.35
CA TYR A 109 -8.32 -6.00 -11.36
C TYR A 109 -8.24 -7.37 -10.68
N GLU A 110 -8.79 -8.39 -11.31
CA GLU A 110 -8.75 -9.77 -10.79
C GLU A 110 -7.33 -10.36 -10.88
N GLU A 111 -6.60 -10.04 -11.96
CA GLU A 111 -5.19 -10.38 -12.11
C GLU A 111 -4.47 -9.31 -12.93
N GLY A 112 -3.15 -9.30 -12.88
CA GLY A 112 -2.30 -8.43 -13.68
C GLY A 112 -0.83 -8.78 -13.52
N VAL A 113 0.01 -8.30 -14.42
CA VAL A 113 1.45 -8.60 -14.40
C VAL A 113 2.27 -7.40 -13.96
N LEU A 114 3.29 -7.66 -13.15
CA LEU A 114 4.13 -6.62 -12.58
C LEU A 114 5.63 -6.96 -12.78
N SER A 115 6.42 -5.93 -13.09
CA SER A 115 7.86 -6.07 -13.30
C SER A 115 8.58 -6.73 -12.10
N PRO A 116 9.62 -7.56 -12.33
CA PRO A 116 10.45 -8.14 -11.27
C PRO A 116 11.22 -7.14 -10.41
N LEU A 117 11.22 -5.86 -10.77
CA LEU A 117 11.79 -4.79 -9.95
C LEU A 117 11.02 -4.58 -8.63
N TYR A 118 9.76 -4.95 -8.61
CA TYR A 118 8.91 -4.88 -7.43
C TYR A 118 9.06 -6.14 -6.57
N ILE A 119 8.85 -6.00 -5.26
CA ILE A 119 8.72 -7.15 -4.36
C ILE A 119 7.23 -7.43 -4.17
N CYS A 120 6.77 -8.57 -4.68
CA CYS A 120 5.37 -8.96 -4.65
C CYS A 120 5.12 -10.00 -3.56
N PHE A 121 4.02 -9.86 -2.81
CA PHE A 121 3.68 -10.75 -1.71
C PHE A 121 2.18 -10.90 -1.50
N ARG A 122 1.80 -12.03 -0.92
CA ARG A 122 0.42 -12.43 -0.62
C ARG A 122 0.25 -12.58 0.89
N PRO A 123 -0.73 -11.92 1.52
CA PRO A 123 -1.01 -12.10 2.92
C PRO A 123 -1.60 -13.48 3.23
N ASP A 124 -1.21 -14.05 4.35
CA ASP A 124 -1.87 -15.21 4.95
C ASP A 124 -3.09 -14.72 5.74
N LEU A 125 -4.27 -14.87 5.14
CA LEU A 125 -5.53 -14.35 5.70
C LEU A 125 -5.94 -15.04 7.01
N SER A 126 -5.29 -16.15 7.38
CA SER A 126 -5.48 -16.77 8.70
C SER A 126 -4.73 -16.03 9.81
N LYS A 127 -3.72 -15.22 9.47
CA LYS A 127 -2.83 -14.52 10.40
C LYS A 127 -2.97 -13.01 10.36
N VAL A 128 -3.27 -12.44 9.19
CA VAL A 128 -3.38 -11.00 9.01
C VAL A 128 -4.60 -10.61 8.18
N ASN A 129 -5.31 -9.58 8.63
CA ASN A 129 -6.40 -8.98 7.86
C ASN A 129 -5.84 -8.14 6.72
N SER A 130 -6.28 -8.37 5.48
CA SER A 130 -5.76 -7.70 4.29
C SER A 130 -6.04 -6.19 4.28
N ASP A 131 -7.21 -5.74 4.76
CA ASP A 131 -7.54 -4.31 4.85
C ASP A 131 -6.70 -3.61 5.92
N TYR A 132 -6.49 -4.28 7.08
CA TYR A 132 -5.56 -3.79 8.10
C TYR A 132 -4.15 -3.58 7.52
N LEU A 133 -3.65 -4.57 6.77
CA LEU A 133 -2.33 -4.51 6.16
C LEU A 133 -2.21 -3.38 5.13
N THR A 134 -3.27 -3.13 4.35
CA THR A 134 -3.35 -1.99 3.43
C THR A 134 -3.14 -0.67 4.17
N TYR A 135 -3.90 -0.43 5.24
CA TYR A 135 -3.78 0.80 6.01
C TYR A 135 -2.47 0.88 6.81
N TYR A 136 -1.96 -0.25 7.28
CA TYR A 136 -0.66 -0.30 7.95
C TYR A 136 0.46 0.19 7.02
N PHE A 137 0.50 -0.25 5.77
CA PHE A 137 1.49 0.17 4.80
C PHE A 137 1.28 1.59 4.25
N GLU A 138 0.12 2.19 4.46
CA GLU A 138 -0.08 3.63 4.25
C GLU A 138 0.45 4.47 5.41
N SER A 139 0.73 3.86 6.57
CA SER A 139 1.32 4.55 7.72
C SER A 139 2.84 4.67 7.60
N THR A 140 3.44 5.45 8.49
CA THR A 140 4.91 5.59 8.57
C THR A 140 5.58 4.57 9.50
N LYS A 141 4.79 3.65 10.12
CA LYS A 141 5.28 2.80 11.22
C LYS A 141 6.28 1.72 10.80
N TRP A 142 6.28 1.35 9.53
CA TRP A 142 7.20 0.38 8.94
C TRP A 142 8.48 1.02 8.35
N TYR A 143 8.52 2.35 8.22
CA TYR A 143 9.61 3.08 7.56
C TYR A 143 10.97 2.80 8.21
N ARG A 144 11.01 2.70 9.54
CA ARG A 144 12.26 2.48 10.25
C ARG A 144 12.91 1.14 9.88
N GLU A 145 12.11 0.08 9.77
CA GLU A 145 12.62 -1.24 9.37
C GLU A 145 13.22 -1.19 7.96
N ILE A 146 12.61 -0.42 7.06
CA ILE A 146 13.15 -0.22 5.72
C ILE A 146 14.44 0.58 5.73
N MET A 147 14.52 1.63 6.55
CA MET A 147 15.74 2.43 6.67
C MET A 147 16.89 1.63 7.27
N ASP A 148 16.60 0.81 8.27
CA ASP A 148 17.61 -0.02 8.96
C ASP A 148 18.20 -1.12 8.04
N ILE A 149 17.44 -1.62 7.04
CA ILE A 149 17.90 -2.61 6.05
C ILE A 149 18.41 -2.01 4.74
N SER A 150 18.18 -0.72 4.52
CA SER A 150 18.67 -0.02 3.33
C SER A 150 20.18 0.18 3.45
N VAL A 151 20.96 -0.42 2.54
CA VAL A 151 22.41 -0.26 2.54
C VAL A 151 22.79 1.16 2.19
N GLU A 152 23.51 1.85 3.08
CA GLU A 152 24.09 3.15 2.81
C GLU A 152 25.10 3.07 1.65
N GLY A 153 25.01 3.98 0.70
CA GLY A 153 26.04 4.18 -0.32
C GLY A 153 25.62 3.94 -1.77
N THR A 154 24.50 3.29 -2.04
CA THR A 154 24.02 3.09 -3.41
C THR A 154 22.63 3.71 -3.63
N ARG A 155 22.52 5.01 -3.39
CA ARG A 155 21.37 5.81 -3.87
C ARG A 155 21.49 6.02 -5.37
N ASN A 156 21.52 4.91 -6.13
CA ASN A 156 21.52 4.98 -7.57
C ASN A 156 20.08 5.20 -8.06
N HIS A 157 19.84 6.36 -8.63
CA HIS A 157 18.64 6.67 -9.42
C HIS A 157 17.29 6.60 -8.68
N GLY A 158 17.24 6.96 -7.39
CA GLY A 158 15.96 7.03 -6.66
C GLY A 158 15.40 5.68 -6.21
N LEU A 159 16.20 4.61 -6.20
CA LEU A 159 15.83 3.29 -5.73
C LEU A 159 16.54 2.95 -4.42
N LEU A 160 15.80 2.41 -3.45
CA LEU A 160 16.37 1.83 -2.23
C LEU A 160 17.01 0.47 -2.56
N ASN A 161 18.26 0.28 -2.09
CA ASN A 161 18.94 -1.01 -2.24
C ASN A 161 18.53 -1.95 -1.09
N ILE A 162 17.49 -2.73 -1.33
CA ILE A 162 16.92 -3.66 -0.36
C ILE A 162 16.82 -5.04 -1.00
N SER A 163 17.39 -6.05 -0.35
CA SER A 163 17.23 -7.42 -0.78
C SER A 163 15.82 -7.94 -0.45
N VAL A 164 15.35 -8.92 -1.24
CA VAL A 164 14.05 -9.54 -0.98
C VAL A 164 14.04 -10.25 0.38
N VAL A 165 15.16 -10.89 0.74
CA VAL A 165 15.29 -11.62 2.02
C VAL A 165 15.18 -10.65 3.19
N ASP A 166 15.90 -9.53 3.15
CA ASP A 166 15.87 -8.54 4.21
C ASP A 166 14.48 -7.92 4.35
N TYR A 167 13.80 -7.64 3.21
CA TYR A 167 12.43 -7.13 3.23
C TYR A 167 11.47 -8.07 3.94
N PHE A 168 11.52 -9.37 3.67
CA PHE A 168 10.67 -10.36 4.33
C PHE A 168 11.05 -10.63 5.79
N ASN A 169 12.27 -10.29 6.21
CA ASN A 169 12.74 -10.36 7.58
C ASN A 169 12.45 -9.09 8.40
N THR A 170 11.86 -8.04 7.80
CA THR A 170 11.44 -6.85 8.54
C THR A 170 10.47 -7.21 9.66
N ILE A 171 10.61 -6.52 10.79
CA ILE A 171 9.79 -6.77 11.99
C ILE A 171 8.61 -5.81 12.02
N HIS A 172 7.44 -6.35 12.30
CA HIS A 172 6.20 -5.58 12.42
C HIS A 172 5.52 -5.87 13.75
N ARG A 173 4.74 -4.91 14.25
CA ARG A 173 3.86 -5.14 15.40
C ARG A 173 2.43 -5.15 14.94
N ILE A 174 1.75 -6.26 15.22
CA ILE A 174 0.35 -6.45 14.85
C ILE A 174 -0.49 -6.91 16.06
N PRO A 175 -1.74 -6.48 16.17
CA PRO A 175 -2.66 -6.98 17.18
C PRO A 175 -3.24 -8.34 16.78
N ASN A 176 -4.10 -8.89 17.64
CA ASN A 176 -4.93 -10.04 17.28
C ASN A 176 -5.90 -9.70 16.14
N MET A 177 -6.47 -10.72 15.50
CA MET A 177 -7.31 -10.59 14.30
C MET A 177 -8.54 -9.71 14.52
N ASP A 178 -9.15 -9.75 15.69
CA ASP A 178 -10.37 -8.97 15.97
C ASP A 178 -10.05 -7.47 16.08
N GLU A 179 -8.91 -7.12 16.70
CA GLU A 179 -8.44 -5.75 16.76
C GLU A 179 -7.99 -5.26 15.36
N GLN A 180 -7.33 -6.11 14.55
CA GLN A 180 -7.00 -5.78 13.15
C GLN A 180 -8.25 -5.40 12.35
N LYS A 181 -9.31 -6.23 12.40
CA LYS A 181 -10.58 -5.97 11.72
C LYS A 181 -11.23 -4.68 12.22
N SER A 182 -11.20 -4.45 13.53
CA SER A 182 -11.77 -3.24 14.12
C SER A 182 -11.03 -1.98 13.68
N ILE A 183 -9.69 -1.99 13.66
CA ILE A 183 -8.87 -0.89 13.16
C ILE A 183 -9.18 -0.63 11.68
N ALA A 184 -9.19 -1.67 10.86
CA ALA A 184 -9.48 -1.55 9.44
C ALA A 184 -10.86 -0.92 9.19
N ASN A 185 -11.89 -1.36 9.92
CA ASN A 185 -13.24 -0.82 9.81
C ASN A 185 -13.32 0.64 10.21
N VAL A 186 -12.69 1.04 11.32
CA VAL A 186 -12.66 2.45 11.76
C VAL A 186 -12.00 3.33 10.70
N ILE A 187 -10.82 2.94 10.20
CA ILE A 187 -10.12 3.72 9.18
C ILE A 187 -10.93 3.79 7.89
N LYS A 188 -11.53 2.67 7.46
CA LYS A 188 -12.39 2.63 6.28
C LYS A 188 -13.58 3.58 6.41
N THR A 189 -14.24 3.59 7.57
CA THR A 189 -15.37 4.50 7.83
C THR A 189 -14.92 5.96 7.75
N ILE A 190 -13.83 6.32 8.43
CA ILE A 190 -13.29 7.68 8.40
C ILE A 190 -12.93 8.10 6.96
N SER A 191 -12.26 7.23 6.20
CA SER A 191 -11.88 7.52 4.82
C SER A 191 -13.10 7.71 3.92
N HIS A 192 -14.15 6.93 4.13
CA HIS A 192 -15.41 7.06 3.38
C HIS A 192 -16.11 8.38 3.70
N GLU A 193 -16.24 8.73 4.97
CA GLU A 193 -16.81 10.01 5.41
C GLU A 193 -16.05 11.20 4.81
N MET A 194 -14.72 11.20 4.93
CA MET A 194 -13.88 12.25 4.36
C MET A 194 -14.07 12.38 2.83
N SER A 195 -14.15 11.28 2.11
CA SER A 195 -14.38 11.28 0.66
C SER A 195 -15.78 11.83 0.30
N SER A 196 -16.78 11.48 1.10
CA SER A 196 -18.15 11.98 0.92
C SER A 196 -18.23 13.50 1.14
N GLU A 197 -17.63 13.99 2.23
CA GLU A 197 -17.57 15.43 2.54
C GLU A 197 -16.80 16.21 1.47
N GLN A 198 -15.69 15.66 0.96
CA GLN A 198 -14.94 16.27 -0.15
C GLN A 198 -15.79 16.38 -1.42
N THR A 199 -16.56 15.34 -1.74
CA THR A 199 -17.46 15.34 -2.89
C THR A 199 -18.54 16.42 -2.76
N ILE A 200 -19.11 16.57 -1.57
CA ILE A 200 -20.11 17.62 -1.26
C ILE A 200 -19.47 19.01 -1.42
N LEU A 201 -18.28 19.20 -0.87
CA LEU A 201 -17.55 20.46 -1.01
C LEU A 201 -17.29 20.81 -2.47
N ASP A 202 -16.85 19.84 -3.28
CA ASP A 202 -16.58 20.04 -4.71
C ASP A 202 -17.88 20.42 -5.47
N CYS A 203 -19.02 19.83 -5.10
CA CYS A 203 -20.32 20.20 -5.64
C CYS A 203 -20.68 21.65 -5.30
N TYR A 204 -20.49 22.09 -4.06
CA TYR A 204 -20.75 23.48 -3.65
C TYR A 204 -19.83 24.47 -4.37
N VAL A 205 -18.55 24.13 -4.54
CA VAL A 205 -17.61 24.98 -5.31
C VAL A 205 -18.07 25.14 -6.76
N LYS A 206 -18.50 24.05 -7.42
CA LYS A 206 -19.03 24.10 -8.78
C LYS A 206 -20.31 24.95 -8.86
N GLN A 207 -21.23 24.75 -7.92
CA GLN A 207 -22.49 25.52 -7.86
C GLN A 207 -22.22 27.02 -7.65
N ARG A 208 -21.33 27.38 -6.74
CA ARG A 208 -20.89 28.77 -6.53
C ARG A 208 -20.32 29.37 -7.82
N THR A 209 -19.45 28.66 -8.50
CA THR A 209 -18.83 29.12 -9.76
C THR A 209 -19.91 29.36 -10.83
N TYR A 210 -20.86 28.44 -10.97
CA TYR A 210 -21.98 28.58 -11.89
C TYR A 210 -22.81 29.85 -11.59
N PHE A 211 -23.21 30.10 -10.35
CA PHE A 211 -23.97 31.29 -9.99
C PHE A 211 -23.20 32.59 -10.24
N LEU A 212 -21.92 32.62 -9.91
CA LEU A 212 -21.07 33.79 -10.17
C LEU A 212 -20.99 34.08 -11.70
N GLN A 213 -20.89 33.08 -12.54
CA GLN A 213 -20.91 33.25 -14.00
C GLN A 213 -22.25 33.77 -14.54
N GLN A 214 -23.37 33.42 -13.89
CA GLN A 214 -24.70 33.89 -14.31
C GLN A 214 -25.01 35.30 -13.80
N MET A 215 -24.36 35.76 -12.73
CA MET A 215 -24.63 37.08 -12.13
C MET A 215 -23.81 38.21 -12.73
N PHE A 216 -22.74 37.91 -13.44
CA PHE A 216 -21.77 38.89 -13.97
C PHE A 216 -21.53 38.68 -15.47
N ILE A 217 -22.64 38.66 -16.25
CA ILE A 217 -22.61 38.72 -17.73
C ILE A 217 -22.61 40.19 -18.15
#